data_5d3ea305ef125ec9a2418e2d7e1bf0fd
#
_entry.id   5d3ea305ef125ec9a2418e2d7e1bf0fd
#
_cell.length_a   1.000
_cell.length_b   1.000
_cell.length_c   1.000
_cell.angle_alpha   90.00
_cell.angle_beta   90.00
_cell.angle_gamma   90.00
#
_symmetry.space_group_name_H-M   'P 1'
#
loop_
_entity.id
_entity.type
_entity.pdbx_description
1 polymer ?
#
loop_
_entity_poly.entity_id
_entity_poly.type
_entity_poly.pdbx_seq_one_letter_code
_entity_poly.pdbx_strand_id
1 'polypeptide(L)'
;MKINCIYVSNNLISSYQNETLELLAKELLTFGLTFNSVKFLKNDSEQVLSCLKGDDANLNIVVTDCNLFFNAESDNAVVIKDDLKELKQNFIEKIVPHIMTNGTTQTTMLKVFGIPEKEILSAINDIVTANSEIHLTTYSKDLDTTIVVIYDANTNQQQLNNFIASIYERLRKFIYSDEDTSLYQLALDLLTIGNKTLSIFETITGGNISSEFNMCNFTPSLISQANATNNETTLVKDYGVNAGIIKKYGLVSVENTYEIASAILEKKPNDVVLVTCGDIQDDKNVCYIAIGDSEGIHVYKNSYGGSKKQIVNTISKCAVFYLVKKLKQNDLFFNKIYV
;
A
#
# COMPACT_ATOMS: atom_id res chain seq x y z
N MET A 1 -6.56 24.76 -4.52
CA MET A 1 -7.70 24.42 -5.41
C MET A 1 -8.69 23.57 -4.63
N LYS A 2 -10.00 23.93 -4.63
CA LYS A 2 -11.03 23.09 -4.01
C LYS A 2 -11.58 22.11 -5.04
N ILE A 3 -11.47 20.82 -4.77
CA ILE A 3 -11.99 19.74 -5.62
C ILE A 3 -13.04 18.97 -4.84
N ASN A 4 -14.24 18.90 -5.37
CA ASN A 4 -15.29 18.06 -4.81
C ASN A 4 -15.55 16.85 -5.71
N CYS A 5 -15.90 15.72 -5.10
CA CYS A 5 -16.31 14.53 -5.80
C CYS A 5 -17.79 14.27 -5.55
N ILE A 6 -18.53 13.97 -6.61
CA ILE A 6 -19.93 13.57 -6.54
C ILE A 6 -20.04 12.18 -7.18
N TYR A 7 -20.26 11.16 -6.37
CA TYR A 7 -20.51 9.82 -6.87
C TYR A 7 -22.00 9.62 -7.12
N VAL A 8 -22.36 9.31 -8.36
CA VAL A 8 -23.73 9.14 -8.82
C VAL A 8 -24.00 7.68 -9.18
N SER A 9 -24.95 7.06 -8.49
CA SER A 9 -25.31 5.65 -8.70
C SER A 9 -26.81 5.41 -8.56
N ASN A 10 -27.28 4.37 -9.24
CA ASN A 10 -28.63 3.87 -9.03
C ASN A 10 -28.76 3.06 -7.72
N ASN A 11 -27.62 2.51 -7.23
CA ASN A 11 -27.56 1.73 -5.99
C ASN A 11 -26.43 2.24 -5.07
N LEU A 12 -26.76 3.14 -4.15
CA LEU A 12 -25.78 3.74 -3.23
C LEU A 12 -25.19 2.76 -2.20
N ILE A 13 -25.82 1.63 -1.94
CA ILE A 13 -25.36 0.68 -0.91
C ILE A 13 -23.98 0.07 -1.27
N SER A 14 -23.75 -0.19 -2.55
CA SER A 14 -22.48 -0.74 -3.06
C SER A 14 -21.39 0.30 -3.25
N SER A 15 -21.71 1.59 -3.17
CA SER A 15 -20.81 2.69 -3.55
C SER A 15 -19.81 3.10 -2.45
N TYR A 16 -20.02 2.70 -1.19
CA TYR A 16 -19.20 3.15 -0.06
C TYR A 16 -17.78 2.54 -0.01
N GLN A 17 -17.53 1.46 -0.75
CA GLN A 17 -16.19 0.86 -0.92
C GLN A 17 -15.85 0.87 -2.41
N ASN A 18 -15.50 2.02 -2.93
CA ASN A 18 -15.28 2.21 -4.36
C ASN A 18 -13.79 2.37 -4.67
N GLU A 19 -13.22 1.39 -5.36
CA GLU A 19 -11.82 1.38 -5.75
C GLU A 19 -11.46 2.52 -6.71
N THR A 20 -12.41 2.95 -7.56
CA THR A 20 -12.22 4.08 -8.46
C THR A 20 -12.01 5.39 -7.69
N LEU A 21 -12.80 5.62 -6.64
CA LEU A 21 -12.62 6.81 -5.79
C LEU A 21 -11.29 6.78 -5.04
N GLU A 22 -10.87 5.61 -4.59
CA GLU A 22 -9.57 5.43 -3.92
C GLU A 22 -8.40 5.73 -4.88
N LEU A 23 -8.45 5.19 -6.10
CA LEU A 23 -7.44 5.45 -7.12
C LEU A 23 -7.45 6.91 -7.59
N LEU A 24 -8.63 7.49 -7.78
CA LEU A 24 -8.76 8.90 -8.14
C LEU A 24 -8.17 9.82 -7.06
N ALA A 25 -8.39 9.52 -5.79
CA ALA A 25 -7.78 10.25 -4.69
C ALA A 25 -6.24 10.13 -4.70
N LYS A 26 -5.69 8.96 -5.04
CA LYS A 26 -4.24 8.75 -5.19
C LYS A 26 -3.68 9.55 -6.36
N GLU A 27 -4.34 9.53 -7.53
CA GLU A 27 -3.89 10.31 -8.69
C GLU A 27 -3.91 11.83 -8.37
N LEU A 28 -4.94 12.33 -7.67
CA LEU A 28 -4.97 13.73 -7.23
C LEU A 28 -3.82 14.07 -6.28
N LEU A 29 -3.46 13.14 -5.39
CA LEU A 29 -2.33 13.33 -4.47
C LEU A 29 -0.99 13.49 -5.19
N THR A 30 -0.80 12.89 -6.36
CA THR A 30 0.42 13.08 -7.16
C THR A 30 0.60 14.53 -7.64
N PHE A 31 -0.50 15.31 -7.65
CA PHE A 31 -0.52 16.75 -7.94
C PHE A 31 -0.63 17.60 -6.66
N GLY A 32 -0.49 16.99 -5.49
CA GLY A 32 -0.65 17.67 -4.21
C GLY A 32 -2.08 18.11 -3.89
N LEU A 33 -3.07 17.46 -4.49
CA LEU A 33 -4.48 17.80 -4.36
C LEU A 33 -5.23 16.70 -3.61
N THR A 34 -6.28 17.09 -2.91
CA THR A 34 -7.19 16.18 -2.21
C THR A 34 -8.63 16.58 -2.47
N PHE A 35 -9.54 15.65 -2.25
CA PHE A 35 -10.95 16.01 -2.22
C PHE A 35 -11.28 16.90 -1.00
N ASN A 36 -11.92 18.03 -1.26
CA ASN A 36 -12.50 18.87 -0.21
C ASN A 36 -13.77 18.21 0.36
N SER A 37 -14.57 17.56 -0.49
CA SER A 37 -15.73 16.78 -0.08
C SER A 37 -16.02 15.64 -1.06
N VAL A 38 -16.65 14.56 -0.56
CA VAL A 38 -17.19 13.47 -1.37
C VAL A 38 -18.67 13.31 -1.03
N LYS A 39 -19.53 13.38 -2.03
CA LYS A 39 -20.99 13.23 -1.88
C LYS A 39 -21.47 12.04 -2.69
N PHE A 40 -22.35 11.24 -2.12
CA PHE A 40 -22.99 10.11 -2.82
C PHE A 40 -24.44 10.46 -3.09
N LEU A 41 -24.82 10.50 -4.36
CA LEU A 41 -26.15 10.88 -4.80
C LEU A 41 -26.77 9.78 -5.67
N LYS A 42 -28.09 9.66 -5.62
CA LYS A 42 -28.82 8.86 -6.61
C LYS A 42 -28.75 9.52 -7.97
N ASN A 43 -28.95 8.72 -9.03
CA ASN A 43 -29.04 9.20 -10.40
C ASN A 43 -30.34 9.99 -10.62
N ASP A 44 -30.39 11.17 -10.01
CA ASP A 44 -31.49 12.12 -10.06
C ASP A 44 -30.96 13.47 -10.55
N SER A 45 -31.45 13.91 -11.70
CA SER A 45 -30.94 15.13 -12.36
C SER A 45 -31.09 16.39 -11.50
N GLU A 46 -32.19 16.51 -10.77
CA GLU A 46 -32.49 17.69 -9.96
C GLU A 46 -31.52 17.79 -8.78
N GLN A 47 -31.29 16.66 -8.10
CA GLN A 47 -30.33 16.59 -6.98
C GLN A 47 -28.88 16.84 -7.42
N VAL A 48 -28.45 16.19 -8.50
CA VAL A 48 -27.06 16.31 -8.99
C VAL A 48 -26.78 17.73 -9.50
N LEU A 49 -27.68 18.28 -10.34
CA LEU A 49 -27.52 19.63 -10.88
C LEU A 49 -27.65 20.72 -9.79
N SER A 50 -28.53 20.52 -8.81
CA SER A 50 -28.61 21.40 -7.65
C SER A 50 -27.32 21.37 -6.83
N CYS A 51 -26.73 20.21 -6.64
CA CYS A 51 -25.47 20.06 -5.94
C CYS A 51 -24.33 20.78 -6.68
N LEU A 52 -24.22 20.63 -8.00
CA LEU A 52 -23.22 21.28 -8.82
C LEU A 52 -23.34 22.80 -8.82
N LYS A 53 -24.58 23.33 -8.85
CA LYS A 53 -24.85 24.77 -8.84
C LYS A 53 -24.61 25.44 -7.49
N GLY A 54 -24.82 24.70 -6.40
CA GLY A 54 -24.65 25.21 -5.03
C GLY A 54 -23.22 25.08 -4.50
N ASP A 55 -22.31 24.55 -5.28
CA ASP A 55 -20.95 24.24 -4.84
C ASP A 55 -19.96 25.33 -5.27
N ASP A 56 -19.13 25.81 -4.33
CA ASP A 56 -18.09 26.82 -4.54
C ASP A 56 -16.72 26.18 -4.94
N ALA A 57 -16.76 24.93 -5.40
CA ALA A 57 -15.55 24.23 -5.83
C ALA A 57 -14.97 24.80 -7.13
N ASN A 58 -13.64 24.77 -7.24
CA ASN A 58 -12.96 25.08 -8.48
C ASN A 58 -13.17 23.99 -9.54
N LEU A 59 -13.30 22.73 -9.07
CA LEU A 59 -13.58 21.58 -9.92
C LEU A 59 -14.48 20.59 -9.19
N ASN A 60 -15.54 20.17 -9.85
CA ASN A 60 -16.40 19.07 -9.44
C ASN A 60 -16.10 17.84 -10.31
N ILE A 61 -15.74 16.72 -9.72
CA ILE A 61 -15.54 15.46 -10.42
C ILE A 61 -16.76 14.58 -10.16
N VAL A 62 -17.55 14.35 -11.19
CA VAL A 62 -18.71 13.46 -11.14
C VAL A 62 -18.29 12.08 -11.58
N VAL A 63 -18.28 11.12 -10.65
CA VAL A 63 -18.00 9.70 -10.92
C VAL A 63 -19.33 8.95 -11.00
N THR A 64 -19.52 8.13 -12.01
CA THR A 64 -20.79 7.42 -12.16
C THR A 64 -20.62 5.98 -12.67
N ASP A 65 -21.32 5.04 -12.04
CA ASP A 65 -21.45 3.64 -12.46
C ASP A 65 -22.62 3.39 -13.41
N CYS A 66 -23.39 4.42 -13.74
CA CYS A 66 -24.58 4.34 -14.56
C CYS A 66 -24.60 5.39 -15.67
N ASN A 67 -25.52 5.26 -16.61
CA ASN A 67 -25.73 6.29 -17.61
C ASN A 67 -26.51 7.45 -17.01
N LEU A 68 -25.96 8.65 -17.14
CA LEU A 68 -26.65 9.89 -16.82
C LEU A 68 -27.55 10.27 -18.00
N PHE A 69 -28.81 10.57 -17.75
CA PHE A 69 -29.78 11.03 -18.76
C PHE A 69 -29.83 12.58 -18.84
N PHE A 70 -28.85 13.26 -18.26
CA PHE A 70 -28.70 14.71 -18.25
C PHE A 70 -27.23 15.08 -18.39
N ASN A 71 -26.97 16.32 -18.83
CA ASN A 71 -25.60 16.81 -18.92
C ASN A 71 -25.15 17.36 -17.56
N ALA A 72 -24.14 16.75 -16.97
CA ALA A 72 -23.48 17.20 -15.74
C ALA A 72 -22.11 17.85 -15.99
N GLU A 73 -21.64 17.91 -17.25
CA GLU A 73 -20.39 18.57 -17.62
C GLU A 73 -20.56 20.09 -17.74
N SER A 74 -19.57 20.83 -17.25
CA SER A 74 -19.48 22.28 -17.35
C SER A 74 -18.02 22.71 -17.22
N ASP A 75 -17.74 24.02 -17.29
CA ASP A 75 -16.36 24.55 -17.15
C ASP A 75 -15.72 24.15 -15.83
N ASN A 76 -16.49 23.90 -14.79
CA ASN A 76 -16.02 23.48 -13.45
C ASN A 76 -16.52 22.09 -13.04
N ALA A 77 -17.04 21.29 -13.96
CA ALA A 77 -17.49 19.93 -13.66
C ALA A 77 -17.15 18.97 -14.80
N VAL A 78 -16.47 17.88 -14.47
CA VAL A 78 -16.11 16.80 -15.39
C VAL A 78 -16.80 15.51 -14.98
N VAL A 79 -17.22 14.72 -15.96
CA VAL A 79 -17.87 13.42 -15.74
C VAL A 79 -16.93 12.31 -16.17
N ILE A 80 -16.71 11.36 -15.27
CA ILE A 80 -15.94 10.13 -15.53
C ILE A 80 -16.78 8.90 -15.15
N LYS A 81 -16.56 7.82 -15.87
CA LYS A 81 -17.18 6.54 -15.53
C LYS A 81 -16.42 5.85 -14.40
N ASP A 82 -17.17 5.12 -13.58
CA ASP A 82 -16.62 4.18 -12.61
C ASP A 82 -16.10 2.93 -13.32
N ASP A 83 -14.96 3.08 -14.00
CA ASP A 83 -14.25 2.01 -14.70
C ASP A 83 -12.74 2.14 -14.43
N LEU A 84 -12.21 1.18 -13.69
CA LEU A 84 -10.79 1.14 -13.30
C LEU A 84 -9.84 1.12 -14.50
N LYS A 85 -10.26 0.53 -15.62
CA LYS A 85 -9.42 0.41 -16.83
C LYS A 85 -9.27 1.74 -17.57
N GLU A 86 -10.30 2.55 -17.54
CA GLU A 86 -10.33 3.86 -18.20
C GLU A 86 -9.95 5.01 -17.29
N LEU A 87 -9.88 4.77 -15.96
CA LEU A 87 -9.70 5.83 -14.97
C LEU A 87 -8.46 6.67 -15.24
N LYS A 88 -7.32 6.04 -15.46
CA LYS A 88 -6.05 6.74 -15.67
C LYS A 88 -6.07 7.61 -16.93
N GLN A 89 -6.65 7.09 -18.01
CA GLN A 89 -6.84 7.85 -19.24
C GLN A 89 -7.80 9.01 -19.03
N ASN A 90 -8.96 8.78 -18.43
CA ASN A 90 -9.94 9.83 -18.10
C ASN A 90 -9.35 10.89 -17.15
N PHE A 91 -8.52 10.50 -16.21
CA PHE A 91 -7.82 11.43 -15.31
C PHE A 91 -6.92 12.36 -16.11
N ILE A 92 -6.08 11.82 -16.99
CA ILE A 92 -5.14 12.60 -17.81
C ILE A 92 -5.90 13.51 -18.80
N GLU A 93 -6.90 12.99 -19.48
CA GLU A 93 -7.60 13.72 -20.56
C GLU A 93 -8.59 14.77 -20.03
N LYS A 94 -9.29 14.47 -18.91
CA LYS A 94 -10.39 15.31 -18.43
C LYS A 94 -10.05 16.12 -17.19
N ILE A 95 -9.26 15.57 -16.25
CA ILE A 95 -9.01 16.21 -14.94
C ILE A 95 -7.72 17.02 -14.96
N VAL A 96 -6.63 16.47 -15.48
CA VAL A 96 -5.32 17.15 -15.54
C VAL A 96 -5.38 18.53 -16.20
N PRO A 97 -6.13 18.79 -17.29
CA PRO A 97 -6.23 20.13 -17.88
C PRO A 97 -6.78 21.20 -16.92
N HIS A 98 -7.67 20.82 -16.00
CA HIS A 98 -8.21 21.74 -14.99
C HIS A 98 -7.24 21.99 -13.81
N ILE A 99 -6.34 21.03 -13.57
CA ILE A 99 -5.37 21.08 -12.45
C ILE A 99 -4.13 21.88 -12.86
N MET A 100 -3.64 21.71 -14.07
CA MET A 100 -2.36 22.26 -14.56
C MET A 100 -2.40 23.74 -14.96
N THR A 101 -3.44 24.47 -14.63
CA THR A 101 -3.56 25.90 -15.01
C THR A 101 -2.51 26.83 -14.38
N ASN A 102 -1.74 26.37 -13.38
CA ASN A 102 -0.71 27.16 -12.68
C ASN A 102 0.63 26.42 -12.50
N GLY A 103 1.03 25.61 -13.41
CA GLY A 103 2.29 24.92 -13.72
C GLY A 103 3.54 24.96 -12.83
N THR A 104 3.50 25.48 -11.60
CA THR A 104 4.68 25.62 -10.72
C THR A 104 4.73 24.61 -9.57
N THR A 105 3.64 23.90 -9.30
CA THR A 105 3.61 22.94 -8.19
C THR A 105 4.27 21.62 -8.58
N GLN A 106 5.20 21.16 -7.75
CA GLN A 106 5.87 19.87 -7.85
C GLN A 106 5.60 19.04 -6.61
N THR A 107 5.71 17.74 -6.77
CA THR A 107 5.56 16.79 -5.65
C THR A 107 6.68 15.77 -5.64
N THR A 108 6.99 15.31 -4.42
CA THR A 108 7.78 14.09 -4.20
C THR A 108 7.11 13.30 -3.08
N MET A 109 7.39 11.99 -3.01
CA MET A 109 6.70 11.17 -2.04
C MET A 109 7.63 10.24 -1.27
N LEU A 110 7.17 9.84 -0.09
CA LEU A 110 7.80 8.81 0.73
C LEU A 110 6.75 7.78 1.12
N LYS A 111 7.08 6.51 0.94
CA LYS A 111 6.24 5.38 1.33
C LYS A 111 6.68 4.86 2.69
N VAL A 112 5.75 4.81 3.63
CA VAL A 112 6.00 4.46 5.04
C VAL A 112 5.09 3.32 5.45
N PHE A 113 5.63 2.30 6.10
CA PHE A 113 4.83 1.18 6.59
C PHE A 113 5.05 0.89 8.07
N GLY A 114 3.99 0.43 8.75
CA GLY A 114 4.04 -0.18 10.09
C GLY A 114 3.89 0.78 11.26
N ILE A 115 3.52 2.03 11.00
CA ILE A 115 3.24 3.05 12.02
C ILE A 115 1.93 3.78 11.67
N PRO A 116 1.05 4.05 12.65
CA PRO A 116 -0.17 4.80 12.41
C PRO A 116 0.09 6.21 11.88
N GLU A 117 -0.74 6.69 10.96
CA GLU A 117 -0.62 8.02 10.35
C GLU A 117 -0.51 9.15 11.39
N LYS A 118 -1.30 9.08 12.46
CA LYS A 118 -1.25 10.07 13.55
C LYS A 118 0.14 10.14 14.20
N GLU A 119 0.82 9.02 14.35
CA GLU A 119 2.16 8.95 14.91
C GLU A 119 3.19 9.49 13.93
N ILE A 120 3.03 9.23 12.62
CA ILE A 120 3.85 9.83 11.56
C ILE A 120 3.77 11.35 11.63
N LEU A 121 2.55 11.89 11.57
CA LEU A 121 2.33 13.34 11.59
C LEU A 121 2.87 13.98 12.89
N SER A 122 2.66 13.34 14.02
CA SER A 122 3.22 13.81 15.30
C SER A 122 4.75 13.81 15.30
N ALA A 123 5.37 12.79 14.70
CA ALA A 123 6.83 12.67 14.65
C ALA A 123 7.51 13.73 13.78
N ILE A 124 6.83 14.25 12.75
CA ILE A 124 7.40 15.22 11.80
C ILE A 124 6.81 16.63 11.92
N ASN A 125 5.92 16.86 12.88
CA ASN A 125 5.19 18.14 13.03
C ASN A 125 6.13 19.35 13.16
N ASP A 126 7.20 19.25 13.91
CA ASP A 126 8.22 20.31 14.08
C ASP A 126 8.93 20.63 12.76
N ILE A 127 9.21 19.63 11.94
CA ILE A 127 9.83 19.80 10.62
C ILE A 127 8.87 20.56 9.68
N VAL A 128 7.60 20.17 9.66
CA VAL A 128 6.57 20.78 8.82
C VAL A 128 6.32 22.22 9.23
N THR A 129 6.18 22.50 10.53
CA THR A 129 5.92 23.87 11.05
C THR A 129 7.08 24.83 10.83
N ALA A 130 8.32 24.32 10.79
CA ALA A 130 9.51 25.15 10.51
C ALA A 130 9.67 25.51 9.02
N ASN A 131 8.90 24.91 8.11
CA ASN A 131 9.03 25.08 6.66
C ASN A 131 7.68 25.40 6.01
N SER A 132 7.12 26.57 6.28
CA SER A 132 5.76 26.98 5.87
C SER A 132 5.54 27.03 4.35
N GLU A 133 6.60 27.08 3.55
CA GLU A 133 6.54 27.12 2.07
C GLU A 133 6.45 25.71 1.46
N ILE A 134 6.71 24.68 2.25
CA ILE A 134 6.63 23.27 1.83
C ILE A 134 5.41 22.65 2.52
N HIS A 135 4.47 22.19 1.74
CA HIS A 135 3.27 21.54 2.25
C HIS A 135 3.43 20.04 2.27
N LEU A 136 2.69 19.39 3.15
CA LEU A 136 2.68 17.94 3.29
C LEU A 136 1.25 17.44 3.41
N THR A 137 0.94 16.36 2.71
CA THR A 137 -0.30 15.60 2.89
C THR A 137 0.00 14.12 2.97
N THR A 138 -0.93 13.36 3.51
CA THR A 138 -0.77 11.91 3.72
C THR A 138 -2.00 11.15 3.25
N TYR A 139 -1.77 9.92 2.82
CA TYR A 139 -2.80 8.93 2.55
C TYR A 139 -2.40 7.62 3.20
N SER A 140 -3.27 7.06 4.03
CA SER A 140 -2.98 5.85 4.80
C SER A 140 -4.05 4.78 4.65
N LYS A 141 -3.63 3.53 4.42
CA LYS A 141 -4.50 2.35 4.40
C LYS A 141 -3.74 1.13 4.94
N ASP A 142 -4.30 0.48 5.97
CA ASP A 142 -3.73 -0.72 6.59
C ASP A 142 -2.25 -0.51 7.03
N LEU A 143 -1.96 0.61 7.70
CA LEU A 143 -0.63 1.04 8.14
C LEU A 143 0.40 1.28 7.01
N ASP A 144 -0.05 1.35 5.77
CA ASP A 144 0.74 1.73 4.60
C ASP A 144 0.39 3.18 4.25
N THR A 145 1.32 4.08 4.50
CA THR A 145 1.12 5.52 4.39
C THR A 145 2.01 6.11 3.31
N THR A 146 1.40 6.84 2.39
CA THR A 146 2.11 7.71 1.45
C THR A 146 2.16 9.11 2.02
N ILE A 147 3.34 9.65 2.20
CA ILE A 147 3.59 11.06 2.51
C ILE A 147 3.88 11.76 1.19
N VAL A 148 3.09 12.76 0.82
CA VAL A 148 3.33 13.60 -0.37
C VAL A 148 3.82 14.95 0.09
N VAL A 149 5.02 15.31 -0.34
CA VAL A 149 5.62 16.63 -0.13
C VAL A 149 5.33 17.49 -1.36
N ILE A 150 4.73 18.65 -1.15
CA ILE A 150 4.23 19.56 -2.16
C ILE A 150 5.01 20.86 -2.05
N TYR A 151 5.61 21.31 -3.16
CA TYR A 151 6.45 22.49 -3.18
C TYR A 151 6.35 23.23 -4.52
N ASP A 152 6.72 24.51 -4.54
CA ASP A 152 6.82 25.28 -5.79
C ASP A 152 8.12 24.93 -6.53
N ALA A 153 8.08 24.94 -7.87
CA ALA A 153 9.26 24.68 -8.71
C ALA A 153 10.43 25.64 -8.44
N ASN A 154 10.15 26.83 -7.90
CA ASN A 154 11.15 27.81 -7.50
C ASN A 154 11.63 27.66 -6.04
N THR A 155 11.10 26.67 -5.29
CA THR A 155 11.55 26.40 -3.93
C THR A 155 13.06 26.14 -3.92
N ASN A 156 13.76 26.71 -2.93
CA ASN A 156 15.19 26.50 -2.79
C ASN A 156 15.50 25.00 -2.63
N GLN A 157 16.27 24.46 -3.57
CA GLN A 157 16.58 23.03 -3.63
C GLN A 157 17.30 22.53 -2.37
N GLN A 158 18.16 23.34 -1.76
CA GLN A 158 18.84 22.99 -0.52
C GLN A 158 17.86 22.89 0.66
N GLN A 159 16.90 23.81 0.73
CA GLN A 159 15.85 23.78 1.74
C GLN A 159 14.96 22.54 1.59
N LEU A 160 14.54 22.23 0.35
CA LEU A 160 13.75 21.02 0.05
C LEU A 160 14.50 19.73 0.43
N ASN A 161 15.78 19.62 0.04
CA ASN A 161 16.61 18.48 0.35
C ASN A 161 16.77 18.30 1.87
N ASN A 162 17.00 19.38 2.61
CA ASN A 162 17.09 19.34 4.07
C ASN A 162 15.77 18.93 4.71
N PHE A 163 14.64 19.40 4.20
CA PHE A 163 13.31 19.02 4.67
C PHE A 163 13.06 17.53 4.50
N ILE A 164 13.28 17.00 3.28
CA ILE A 164 13.10 15.57 2.96
C ILE A 164 14.07 14.72 3.78
N ALA A 165 15.33 15.10 3.89
CA ALA A 165 16.34 14.39 4.68
C ALA A 165 15.96 14.32 6.16
N SER A 166 15.40 15.39 6.73
CA SER A 166 14.96 15.43 8.13
C SER A 166 13.78 14.47 8.39
N ILE A 167 12.81 14.41 7.45
CA ILE A 167 11.72 13.43 7.50
C ILE A 167 12.27 12.01 7.38
N TYR A 168 13.17 11.80 6.42
CA TYR A 168 13.78 10.49 6.18
C TYR A 168 14.53 9.99 7.40
N GLU A 169 15.34 10.82 8.05
CA GLU A 169 16.06 10.46 9.26
C GLU A 169 15.11 10.06 10.41
N ARG A 170 14.03 10.84 10.60
CA ARG A 170 13.03 10.62 11.65
C ARG A 170 12.24 9.33 11.45
N LEU A 171 11.91 9.00 10.22
CA LEU A 171 11.05 7.86 9.84
C LEU A 171 11.82 6.70 9.21
N ARG A 172 13.16 6.73 9.18
CA ARG A 172 14.04 5.78 8.47
C ARG A 172 13.69 4.31 8.63
N LYS A 173 13.25 3.91 9.83
CA LYS A 173 12.89 2.50 10.12
C LYS A 173 11.61 2.05 9.42
N PHE A 174 10.79 2.97 9.00
CA PHE A 174 9.46 2.74 8.45
C PHE A 174 9.38 3.05 6.95
N ILE A 175 10.29 3.88 6.42
CA ILE A 175 10.33 4.21 4.99
C ILE A 175 10.79 2.98 4.21
N TYR A 176 10.03 2.65 3.15
CA TYR A 176 10.38 1.56 2.26
C TYR A 176 10.66 2.02 0.81
N SER A 177 10.13 3.16 0.37
CA SER A 177 10.39 3.73 -0.95
C SER A 177 10.23 5.26 -0.96
N ASP A 178 10.87 5.91 -1.91
CA ASP A 178 10.69 7.31 -2.33
C ASP A 178 10.05 7.42 -3.73
N GLU A 179 9.61 6.29 -4.28
CA GLU A 179 8.89 6.18 -5.54
C GLU A 179 7.44 5.73 -5.30
N ASP A 180 6.55 5.99 -6.27
CA ASP A 180 5.17 5.50 -6.23
C ASP A 180 5.10 4.01 -6.58
N THR A 181 5.53 3.19 -5.66
CA THR A 181 5.48 1.73 -5.80
C THR A 181 4.81 1.10 -4.59
N SER A 182 4.18 -0.05 -4.79
CA SER A 182 3.65 -0.85 -3.69
C SER A 182 4.75 -1.70 -3.05
N LEU A 183 4.55 -2.12 -1.79
CA LEU A 183 5.44 -3.08 -1.12
C LEU A 183 5.64 -4.36 -1.93
N TYR A 184 4.58 -4.85 -2.57
CA TYR A 184 4.61 -6.08 -3.36
C TYR A 184 5.42 -5.90 -4.63
N GLN A 185 5.19 -4.82 -5.40
CA GLN A 185 5.97 -4.55 -6.61
C GLN A 185 7.44 -4.33 -6.27
N LEU A 186 7.74 -3.53 -5.24
CA LEU A 186 9.12 -3.30 -4.80
C LEU A 186 9.84 -4.60 -4.41
N ALA A 187 9.14 -5.52 -3.72
CA ALA A 187 9.73 -6.82 -3.39
C ALA A 187 10.11 -7.62 -4.65
N LEU A 188 9.23 -7.63 -5.66
CA LEU A 188 9.49 -8.32 -6.95
C LEU A 188 10.65 -7.68 -7.72
N ASP A 189 10.72 -6.35 -7.73
CA ASP A 189 11.81 -5.61 -8.38
C ASP A 189 13.16 -5.94 -7.69
N LEU A 190 13.19 -5.96 -6.36
CA LEU A 190 14.38 -6.33 -5.59
C LEU A 190 14.79 -7.79 -5.78
N LEU A 191 13.84 -8.72 -5.87
CA LEU A 191 14.11 -10.11 -6.19
C LEU A 191 14.73 -10.24 -7.59
N THR A 192 14.20 -9.49 -8.55
CA THR A 192 14.72 -9.44 -9.93
C THR A 192 16.16 -8.92 -9.97
N ILE A 193 16.43 -7.78 -9.31
CA ILE A 193 17.76 -7.17 -9.23
C ILE A 193 18.76 -8.13 -8.54
N GLY A 194 18.34 -8.77 -7.45
CA GLY A 194 19.15 -9.72 -6.69
C GLY A 194 19.28 -11.10 -7.35
N ASN A 195 18.62 -11.34 -8.49
CA ASN A 195 18.53 -12.66 -9.14
C ASN A 195 18.14 -13.77 -8.15
N LYS A 196 17.14 -13.49 -7.30
CA LYS A 196 16.61 -14.39 -6.28
C LYS A 196 15.20 -14.82 -6.65
N THR A 197 14.81 -16.00 -6.17
CA THR A 197 13.44 -16.50 -6.24
C THR A 197 12.81 -16.53 -4.85
N LEU A 198 11.48 -16.48 -4.79
CA LEU A 198 10.71 -16.43 -3.55
C LEU A 198 9.89 -17.69 -3.36
N SER A 199 10.02 -18.31 -2.19
CA SER A 199 9.11 -19.34 -1.70
C SER A 199 8.20 -18.77 -0.62
N ILE A 200 6.88 -18.89 -0.79
CA ILE A 200 5.86 -18.35 0.11
C ILE A 200 5.12 -19.51 0.80
N PHE A 201 4.98 -19.42 2.12
CA PHE A 201 4.15 -20.32 2.88
C PHE A 201 3.23 -19.55 3.84
N GLU A 202 1.93 -19.76 3.69
CA GLU A 202 0.90 -19.00 4.39
C GLU A 202 0.02 -19.91 5.25
N THR A 203 -0.16 -19.54 6.52
CA THR A 203 -1.23 -20.13 7.33
C THR A 203 -2.30 -19.08 7.62
N ILE A 204 -2.00 -18.08 8.46
CA ILE A 204 -2.94 -17.04 8.91
C ILE A 204 -3.41 -16.12 7.78
N THR A 205 -2.57 -15.86 6.79
CA THR A 205 -2.89 -14.99 5.64
C THR A 205 -3.65 -15.72 4.53
N GLY A 206 -3.67 -17.06 4.58
CA GLY A 206 -4.57 -17.92 3.78
C GLY A 206 -4.48 -17.73 2.26
N GLY A 207 -3.32 -17.37 1.72
CA GLY A 207 -3.12 -17.09 0.30
C GLY A 207 -3.22 -15.60 -0.09
N ASN A 208 -3.43 -14.71 0.87
CA ASN A 208 -3.57 -13.27 0.59
C ASN A 208 -2.28 -12.66 0.04
N ILE A 209 -1.11 -13.05 0.58
CA ILE A 209 0.18 -12.57 0.08
C ILE A 209 0.40 -13.00 -1.37
N SER A 210 0.17 -14.26 -1.64
CA SER A 210 0.30 -14.84 -3.00
C SER A 210 -0.68 -14.21 -3.99
N SER A 211 -1.90 -13.93 -3.55
CA SER A 211 -2.91 -13.24 -4.36
C SER A 211 -2.49 -11.82 -4.73
N GLU A 212 -1.98 -11.05 -3.76
CA GLU A 212 -1.51 -9.67 -3.99
C GLU A 212 -0.29 -9.62 -4.93
N PHE A 213 0.65 -10.55 -4.80
CA PHE A 213 1.75 -10.66 -5.75
C PHE A 213 1.27 -10.93 -7.19
N ASN A 214 0.24 -11.75 -7.36
CA ASN A 214 -0.33 -12.05 -8.69
C ASN A 214 -1.01 -10.84 -9.35
N MET A 215 -1.31 -9.77 -8.60
CA MET A 215 -1.82 -8.51 -9.14
C MET A 215 -0.72 -7.57 -9.63
N CYS A 216 0.55 -7.88 -9.34
CA CYS A 216 1.71 -7.11 -9.76
C CYS A 216 2.24 -7.57 -11.13
N ASN A 217 3.08 -6.72 -11.74
CA ASN A 217 3.78 -7.06 -12.96
C ASN A 217 5.10 -7.78 -12.64
N PHE A 218 5.21 -9.07 -12.97
CA PHE A 218 6.43 -9.83 -12.72
C PHE A 218 6.57 -11.04 -13.66
N THR A 219 7.78 -11.60 -13.71
CA THR A 219 8.03 -12.87 -14.38
C THR A 219 7.60 -14.02 -13.45
N PRO A 220 6.69 -14.92 -13.86
CA PRO A 220 6.16 -15.97 -12.99
C PRO A 220 7.21 -16.84 -12.30
N SER A 221 8.39 -17.01 -12.90
CA SER A 221 9.50 -17.78 -12.31
C SER A 221 10.13 -17.14 -11.06
N LEU A 222 9.83 -15.89 -10.74
CA LEU A 222 10.29 -15.24 -9.50
C LEU A 222 9.65 -15.85 -8.25
N ILE A 223 8.42 -16.35 -8.35
CA ILE A 223 7.77 -17.08 -7.25
C ILE A 223 7.91 -18.57 -7.54
N SER A 224 8.87 -19.20 -6.90
CA SER A 224 9.21 -20.62 -7.12
C SER A 224 8.14 -21.56 -6.57
N GLN A 225 7.46 -21.14 -5.49
CA GLN A 225 6.28 -21.80 -4.93
C GLN A 225 5.49 -20.85 -4.03
N ALA A 226 4.17 -21.06 -3.98
CA ALA A 226 3.27 -20.38 -3.06
C ALA A 226 2.23 -21.38 -2.53
N ASN A 227 2.20 -21.57 -1.21
CA ASN A 227 1.35 -22.57 -0.57
C ASN A 227 0.62 -21.95 0.62
N ALA A 228 -0.64 -22.34 0.81
CA ALA A 228 -1.46 -21.91 1.92
C ALA A 228 -2.11 -23.11 2.59
N THR A 229 -1.70 -23.44 3.83
CA THR A 229 -2.32 -24.50 4.65
C THR A 229 -1.95 -24.34 6.12
N ASN A 230 -2.85 -24.73 7.00
CA ASN A 230 -2.62 -24.90 8.44
C ASN A 230 -2.78 -26.36 8.89
N ASN A 231 -2.78 -27.30 7.96
CA ASN A 231 -2.95 -28.72 8.25
C ASN A 231 -1.62 -29.35 8.68
N GLU A 232 -1.57 -29.84 9.94
CA GLU A 232 -0.38 -30.48 10.52
C GLU A 232 0.13 -31.67 9.69
N THR A 233 -0.80 -32.49 9.18
CA THR A 233 -0.42 -33.67 8.38
C THR A 233 0.29 -33.24 7.08
N THR A 234 -0.19 -32.21 6.43
CA THR A 234 0.43 -31.62 5.23
C THR A 234 1.81 -31.06 5.55
N LEU A 235 1.94 -30.29 6.66
CA LEU A 235 3.23 -29.75 7.10
C LEU A 235 4.28 -30.85 7.28
N VAL A 236 3.91 -31.94 7.96
CA VAL A 236 4.85 -33.03 8.23
C VAL A 236 5.16 -33.86 6.99
N LYS A 237 4.13 -34.28 6.23
CA LYS A 237 4.33 -35.18 5.09
C LYS A 237 4.90 -34.53 3.85
N ASP A 238 4.38 -33.35 3.50
CA ASP A 238 4.67 -32.72 2.21
C ASP A 238 5.85 -31.74 2.32
N TYR A 239 5.97 -31.05 3.46
CA TYR A 239 7.03 -30.08 3.70
C TYR A 239 8.20 -30.62 4.53
N GLY A 240 8.03 -31.72 5.24
CA GLY A 240 9.07 -32.34 6.06
C GLY A 240 9.28 -31.67 7.41
N VAL A 241 8.30 -30.87 7.87
CA VAL A 241 8.33 -30.22 9.18
C VAL A 241 8.39 -31.28 10.28
N ASN A 242 9.25 -31.11 11.28
CA ASN A 242 9.41 -32.05 12.37
C ASN A 242 8.18 -32.08 13.28
N ALA A 243 7.45 -33.20 13.26
CA ALA A 243 6.26 -33.41 14.09
C ALA A 243 6.53 -33.22 15.60
N GLY A 244 7.76 -33.48 16.06
CA GLY A 244 8.17 -33.27 17.44
C GLY A 244 8.17 -31.80 17.86
N ILE A 245 8.48 -30.90 16.94
CA ILE A 245 8.43 -29.44 17.15
C ILE A 245 6.98 -28.99 17.30
N ILE A 246 6.10 -29.43 16.39
CA ILE A 246 4.67 -29.12 16.45
C ILE A 246 4.06 -29.64 17.77
N LYS A 247 4.39 -30.87 18.14
CA LYS A 247 3.89 -31.48 19.39
C LYS A 247 4.35 -30.73 20.64
N LYS A 248 5.59 -30.22 20.64
CA LYS A 248 6.19 -29.58 21.82
C LYS A 248 5.79 -28.10 21.94
N TYR A 249 5.75 -27.36 20.85
CA TYR A 249 5.57 -25.91 20.86
C TYR A 249 4.25 -25.44 20.26
N GLY A 250 3.52 -26.33 19.57
CA GLY A 250 2.26 -26.04 18.88
C GLY A 250 2.48 -25.55 17.45
N LEU A 251 1.39 -25.55 16.67
CA LEU A 251 1.38 -25.08 15.28
C LEU A 251 1.73 -23.59 15.18
N VAL A 252 1.26 -22.79 16.12
CA VAL A 252 1.48 -21.34 16.17
C VAL A 252 2.58 -21.02 17.19
N SER A 253 3.81 -21.08 16.74
CA SER A 253 5.00 -20.84 17.57
C SER A 253 6.16 -20.29 16.75
N VAL A 254 7.14 -19.68 17.41
CA VAL A 254 8.40 -19.24 16.79
C VAL A 254 9.13 -20.43 16.19
N GLU A 255 9.19 -21.54 16.95
CA GLU A 255 9.92 -22.74 16.60
C GLU A 255 9.32 -23.41 15.36
N ASN A 256 7.99 -23.55 15.30
CA ASN A 256 7.34 -24.13 14.13
C ASN A 256 7.45 -23.23 12.89
N THR A 257 7.35 -21.90 13.07
CA THR A 257 7.52 -20.94 11.97
C THR A 257 8.93 -21.00 11.38
N TYR A 258 9.94 -21.10 12.24
CA TYR A 258 11.34 -21.30 11.84
C TYR A 258 11.53 -22.61 11.11
N GLU A 259 10.96 -23.71 11.65
CA GLU A 259 11.06 -25.05 11.09
C GLU A 259 10.45 -25.15 9.69
N ILE A 260 9.28 -24.52 9.47
CA ILE A 260 8.66 -24.45 8.14
C ILE A 260 9.60 -23.75 7.15
N ALA A 261 10.18 -22.62 7.54
CA ALA A 261 11.10 -21.88 6.69
C ALA A 261 12.39 -22.68 6.40
N SER A 262 12.94 -23.36 7.41
CA SER A 262 14.12 -24.23 7.27
C SER A 262 13.86 -25.38 6.32
N ALA A 263 12.75 -26.10 6.49
CA ALA A 263 12.37 -27.22 5.65
C ALA A 263 12.15 -26.83 4.17
N ILE A 264 11.70 -25.61 3.91
CA ILE A 264 11.59 -25.08 2.55
C ILE A 264 12.97 -24.80 1.97
N LEU A 265 13.85 -24.12 2.72
CA LEU A 265 15.20 -23.78 2.26
C LEU A 265 16.09 -25.01 2.05
N GLU A 266 15.92 -26.10 2.82
CA GLU A 266 16.60 -27.37 2.59
C GLU A 266 16.31 -27.94 1.19
N LYS A 267 15.05 -27.76 0.71
CA LYS A 267 14.63 -28.21 -0.63
C LYS A 267 14.98 -27.21 -1.72
N LYS A 268 15.05 -25.92 -1.37
CA LYS A 268 15.28 -24.80 -2.29
C LYS A 268 16.30 -23.81 -1.72
N PRO A 269 17.57 -24.16 -1.66
CA PRO A 269 18.59 -23.37 -0.95
C PRO A 269 18.92 -22.01 -1.58
N ASN A 270 18.51 -21.78 -2.82
CA ASN A 270 18.74 -20.51 -3.52
C ASN A 270 17.56 -19.53 -3.38
N ASP A 271 16.44 -19.96 -2.78
CA ASP A 271 15.28 -19.09 -2.60
C ASP A 271 15.46 -18.15 -1.42
N VAL A 272 14.68 -17.07 -1.46
CA VAL A 272 14.28 -16.35 -0.26
C VAL A 272 12.95 -16.95 0.21
N VAL A 273 12.82 -17.22 1.49
CA VAL A 273 11.59 -17.79 2.06
C VAL A 273 10.83 -16.74 2.86
N LEU A 274 9.51 -16.72 2.68
CA LEU A 274 8.57 -15.93 3.46
C LEU A 274 7.51 -16.89 4.04
N VAL A 275 7.41 -16.95 5.36
CA VAL A 275 6.41 -17.77 6.07
C VAL A 275 5.57 -16.89 6.96
N THR A 276 4.24 -17.05 6.92
CA THR A 276 3.34 -16.48 7.92
C THR A 276 2.66 -17.62 8.69
N CYS A 277 2.82 -17.62 10.00
CA CYS A 277 2.23 -18.60 10.89
C CYS A 277 1.46 -17.91 12.01
N GLY A 278 0.19 -18.25 12.21
CA GLY A 278 -0.61 -17.58 13.23
C GLY A 278 -2.02 -18.09 13.31
N ASP A 279 -2.76 -17.54 14.27
CA ASP A 279 -4.18 -17.79 14.46
C ASP A 279 -4.88 -16.45 14.79
N ILE A 280 -6.09 -16.29 14.27
CA ILE A 280 -6.96 -15.16 14.56
C ILE A 280 -8.12 -15.68 15.41
N GLN A 281 -7.93 -15.63 16.72
CA GLN A 281 -8.99 -15.89 17.71
C GLN A 281 -9.33 -14.58 18.44
N ASP A 282 -10.54 -14.48 18.96
CA ASP A 282 -11.11 -13.24 19.50
C ASP A 282 -10.23 -12.52 20.54
N ASP A 283 -9.37 -13.24 21.27
CA ASP A 283 -8.53 -12.67 22.33
C ASP A 283 -7.00 -12.82 22.11
N LYS A 284 -6.54 -13.50 21.05
CA LYS A 284 -5.12 -13.80 20.83
C LYS A 284 -4.74 -13.77 19.35
N ASN A 285 -4.66 -12.57 18.81
CA ASN A 285 -4.16 -12.38 17.44
C ASN A 285 -2.63 -12.39 17.44
N VAL A 286 -2.01 -13.56 17.40
CA VAL A 286 -0.56 -13.70 17.33
C VAL A 286 -0.17 -14.21 15.96
N CYS A 287 0.76 -13.52 15.32
CA CYS A 287 1.37 -13.94 14.07
C CYS A 287 2.89 -13.97 14.21
N TYR A 288 3.50 -15.02 13.68
CA TYR A 288 4.93 -15.15 13.47
C TYR A 288 5.21 -15.06 11.97
N ILE A 289 6.20 -14.26 11.61
CA ILE A 289 6.63 -14.06 10.22
C ILE A 289 8.10 -14.48 10.15
N ALA A 290 8.42 -15.50 9.37
CA ALA A 290 9.80 -15.86 9.08
C ALA A 290 10.20 -15.34 7.70
N ILE A 291 11.35 -14.67 7.64
CA ILE A 291 12.03 -14.27 6.41
C ILE A 291 13.45 -14.84 6.49
N GLY A 292 13.90 -15.49 5.42
CA GLY A 292 15.22 -16.07 5.41
C GLY A 292 15.73 -16.43 4.02
N ASP A 293 16.99 -16.79 3.96
CA ASP A 293 17.69 -17.33 2.81
C ASP A 293 18.83 -18.25 3.29
N SER A 294 19.76 -18.61 2.43
CA SER A 294 20.94 -19.45 2.79
C SER A 294 21.84 -18.83 3.87
N GLU A 295 21.73 -17.52 4.15
CA GLU A 295 22.53 -16.85 5.18
C GLU A 295 21.88 -16.96 6.57
N GLY A 296 20.56 -17.18 6.65
CA GLY A 296 19.85 -17.37 7.90
C GLY A 296 18.38 -16.99 7.83
N ILE A 297 17.65 -17.43 8.84
CA ILE A 297 16.21 -17.21 9.01
C ILE A 297 15.97 -16.32 10.23
N HIS A 298 15.15 -15.28 10.05
CA HIS A 298 14.71 -14.42 11.13
C HIS A 298 13.20 -14.57 11.35
N VAL A 299 12.77 -14.70 12.60
CA VAL A 299 11.34 -14.82 12.93
C VAL A 299 10.91 -13.61 13.74
N TYR A 300 9.90 -12.91 13.23
CA TYR A 300 9.26 -11.76 13.87
C TYR A 300 7.96 -12.17 14.52
N LYS A 301 7.69 -11.65 15.72
CA LYS A 301 6.40 -11.81 16.40
C LYS A 301 5.60 -10.52 16.29
N ASN A 302 4.37 -10.61 15.80
CA ASN A 302 3.48 -9.47 15.61
C ASN A 302 2.09 -9.76 16.21
N SER A 303 1.38 -8.70 16.58
CA SER A 303 0.00 -8.75 17.02
C SER A 303 -0.72 -7.50 16.54
N TYR A 304 -1.88 -7.68 15.92
CA TYR A 304 -2.68 -6.59 15.37
C TYR A 304 -4.13 -6.70 15.82
N GLY A 305 -4.76 -5.54 16.10
CA GLY A 305 -6.18 -5.43 16.35
C GLY A 305 -6.97 -5.11 15.07
N GLY A 306 -8.28 -5.26 15.14
CA GLY A 306 -9.19 -4.93 14.04
C GLY A 306 -10.05 -6.12 13.59
N SER A 307 -10.81 -5.94 12.53
CA SER A 307 -11.56 -7.03 11.90
C SER A 307 -10.62 -8.07 11.29
N LYS A 308 -11.07 -9.31 11.15
CA LYS A 308 -10.27 -10.41 10.56
C LYS A 308 -9.65 -10.02 9.22
N LYS A 309 -10.40 -9.35 8.35
CA LYS A 309 -9.91 -8.86 7.05
C LYS A 309 -8.78 -7.84 7.21
N GLN A 310 -8.93 -6.87 8.12
CA GLN A 310 -7.88 -5.87 8.39
C GLN A 310 -6.63 -6.52 8.96
N ILE A 311 -6.76 -7.46 9.90
CA ILE A 311 -5.64 -8.21 10.48
C ILE A 311 -4.88 -8.95 9.38
N VAL A 312 -5.57 -9.71 8.51
CA VAL A 312 -4.96 -10.45 7.40
C VAL A 312 -4.21 -9.50 6.46
N ASN A 313 -4.82 -8.39 6.05
CA ASN A 313 -4.18 -7.41 5.17
C ASN A 313 -2.92 -6.80 5.81
N THR A 314 -3.02 -6.39 7.08
CA THR A 314 -1.89 -5.79 7.81
C THR A 314 -0.73 -6.79 7.97
N ILE A 315 -1.02 -8.04 8.33
CA ILE A 315 -0.01 -9.11 8.44
C ILE A 315 0.65 -9.36 7.08
N SER A 316 -0.13 -9.43 6.00
CA SER A 316 0.38 -9.65 4.65
C SER A 316 1.35 -8.54 4.24
N LYS A 317 0.97 -7.28 4.41
CA LYS A 317 1.86 -6.14 4.15
C LYS A 317 3.09 -6.14 5.06
N CYS A 318 2.93 -6.48 6.35
CA CYS A 318 4.03 -6.56 7.29
C CYS A 318 5.06 -7.62 6.88
N ALA A 319 4.60 -8.78 6.43
CA ALA A 319 5.47 -9.85 5.94
C ALA A 319 6.28 -9.41 4.72
N VAL A 320 5.64 -8.74 3.76
CA VAL A 320 6.32 -8.20 2.58
C VAL A 320 7.26 -7.04 2.94
N PHE A 321 6.91 -6.22 3.92
CA PHE A 321 7.82 -5.18 4.42
C PHE A 321 9.10 -5.75 5.02
N TYR A 322 9.02 -6.83 5.81
CA TYR A 322 10.21 -7.51 6.32
C TYR A 322 11.02 -8.18 5.19
N LEU A 323 10.34 -8.70 4.17
CA LEU A 323 11.00 -9.22 2.95
C LEU A 323 11.78 -8.11 2.25
N VAL A 324 11.16 -6.96 1.99
CA VAL A 324 11.82 -5.78 1.39
C VAL A 324 13.03 -5.35 2.20
N LYS A 325 12.91 -5.31 3.54
CA LYS A 325 14.06 -4.99 4.41
C LYS A 325 15.22 -5.99 4.29
N LYS A 326 14.92 -7.29 4.25
CA LYS A 326 15.96 -8.32 4.07
C LYS A 326 16.64 -8.19 2.71
N LEU A 327 15.85 -7.97 1.64
CA LEU A 327 16.39 -7.82 0.29
C LEU A 327 17.28 -6.57 0.15
N LYS A 328 16.87 -5.44 0.75
CA LYS A 328 17.69 -4.21 0.75
C LYS A 328 18.99 -4.33 1.56
N GLN A 329 19.03 -5.14 2.61
CA GLN A 329 20.26 -5.38 3.39
C GLN A 329 21.30 -6.15 2.60
N ASN A 330 20.87 -7.04 1.71
CA ASN A 330 21.74 -7.85 0.87
C ASN A 330 22.17 -7.13 -0.42
N ASP A 331 21.61 -5.96 -0.72
CA ASP A 331 21.94 -5.18 -1.89
C ASP A 331 22.99 -4.09 -1.56
N LEU A 332 24.22 -4.32 -1.97
CA LEU A 332 25.34 -3.38 -1.81
C LEU A 332 25.12 -2.02 -2.52
N PHE A 333 24.23 -1.96 -3.50
CA PHE A 333 23.86 -0.72 -4.20
C PHE A 333 23.01 0.20 -3.33
N PHE A 334 22.06 -0.32 -2.55
CA PHE A 334 21.23 0.49 -1.66
C PHE A 334 21.98 1.07 -0.46
N ASN A 335 23.04 0.41 0.01
CA ASN A 335 23.88 0.92 1.08
C ASN A 335 24.79 2.11 0.67
N LYS A 336 24.92 2.40 -0.63
CA LYS A 336 25.75 3.50 -1.15
C LYS A 336 25.01 4.80 -1.46
N ILE A 337 23.66 4.78 -1.54
CA ILE A 337 22.88 5.96 -1.93
C ILE A 337 22.48 6.82 -0.73
N TYR A 338 22.59 6.31 0.49
CA TYR A 338 22.13 6.96 1.71
C TYR A 338 23.21 7.13 2.80
N VAL A 339 24.48 7.38 2.40
CA VAL A 339 25.55 7.85 3.30
C VAL A 339 25.92 9.28 2.96
#